data_b26c128138840f8681fe2a857e90126f
#
_entry.id   b26c128138840f8681fe2a857e90126f
#
_cell.length_a   1.000
_cell.length_b   1.000
_cell.length_c   1.000
_cell.angle_alpha   90.00
_cell.angle_beta   90.00
_cell.angle_gamma   90.00
#
_symmetry.space_group_name_H-M   'P 1'
#
loop_
_entity.id
_entity.type
_entity.pdbx_description
1 polymer ?
#
loop_
_entity_poly.entity_id
_entity_poly.type
_entity_poly.pdbx_seq_one_letter_code
_entity_poly.pdbx_strand_id
1 'polypeptide(L)'
;SINQNNLAKDPSPYLQQQFDKVRGQYNPDPQAYGPWALEDVSFEVKKGESLGIVGKNGAGKSTLLKLLAGVSPQTRGSIEITGRMFPMIELAAGMHRDLSGRENIKLLGAVMGFDEQQMQDKTPEIEDFSELGDWLDRPIWKYSSGMQARLGFSVAVNVDADILLIDEVLSVGDVNFQKKCLAKMDNLVDSGVTVLFVSHNPYAVERLCDN
;
A
#
# COMPACT_ATOMS: atom_id res chain seq x y z
N SER A 1 -0.54 13.27 17.21
CA SER A 1 0.57 14.16 16.84
C SER A 1 1.75 13.30 16.45
N ILE A 2 2.06 13.30 15.15
CA ILE A 2 3.27 12.69 14.65
C ILE A 2 4.42 13.43 15.32
N ASN A 3 5.12 12.74 16.21
CA ASN A 3 6.34 13.27 16.80
C ASN A 3 7.38 13.27 15.68
N GLN A 4 7.67 14.43 15.11
CA GLN A 4 8.61 14.64 14.00
C GLN A 4 10.05 14.15 14.30
N ASN A 5 10.32 13.71 15.53
CA ASN A 5 11.63 13.23 15.98
C ASN A 5 11.96 11.78 15.59
N ASN A 6 11.05 11.03 14.94
CA ASN A 6 11.30 9.66 14.45
C ASN A 6 11.26 9.51 12.93
N LEU A 7 11.15 10.60 12.20
CA LEU A 7 11.45 10.59 10.78
C LEU A 7 12.97 10.54 10.61
N ALA A 8 13.43 9.57 9.80
CA ALA A 8 14.81 9.44 9.36
C ALA A 8 15.45 10.82 9.13
N LYS A 9 16.70 10.94 9.58
CA LYS A 9 17.64 12.07 9.40
C LYS A 9 17.15 13.12 8.42
N ASP A 10 17.07 14.38 8.88
CA ASP A 10 16.63 15.55 8.12
C ASP A 10 16.81 15.37 6.60
N PRO A 11 15.75 15.53 5.81
CA PRO A 11 15.88 15.47 4.37
C PRO A 11 16.97 16.44 3.94
N SER A 12 17.83 16.04 2.99
CA SER A 12 18.92 16.91 2.55
C SER A 12 18.38 18.33 2.29
N PRO A 13 19.16 19.39 2.53
CA PRO A 13 18.73 20.77 2.30
C PRO A 13 18.14 20.98 0.89
N TYR A 14 18.58 20.19 -0.07
CA TYR A 14 18.05 20.18 -1.44
C TYR A 14 16.62 19.66 -1.49
N LEU A 15 16.31 18.54 -0.84
CA LEU A 15 14.95 18.00 -0.79
C LEU A 15 14.01 18.93 -0.02
N GLN A 16 14.46 19.50 1.09
CA GLN A 16 13.69 20.50 1.84
C GLN A 16 13.35 21.70 0.95
N GLN A 17 14.31 22.22 0.20
CA GLN A 17 14.10 23.33 -0.72
C GLN A 17 13.11 22.98 -1.86
N GLN A 18 13.15 21.76 -2.37
CA GLN A 18 12.17 21.29 -3.37
C GLN A 18 10.76 21.17 -2.77
N PHE A 19 10.64 20.65 -1.56
CA PHE A 19 9.37 20.59 -0.83
C PHE A 19 8.80 21.98 -0.56
N ASP A 20 9.64 22.92 -0.13
CA ASP A 20 9.22 24.31 0.14
C ASP A 20 8.82 25.03 -1.16
N LYS A 21 9.51 24.77 -2.25
CA LYS A 21 9.17 25.31 -3.56
C LYS A 21 7.83 24.78 -4.08
N VAL A 22 7.53 23.50 -3.87
CA VAL A 22 6.24 22.90 -4.22
C VAL A 22 5.15 23.43 -3.30
N ARG A 23 5.40 23.55 -1.98
CA ARG A 23 4.49 24.18 -1.02
C ARG A 23 4.19 25.64 -1.37
N GLY A 24 5.18 26.41 -1.80
CA GLY A 24 5.00 27.83 -2.19
C GLY A 24 4.15 28.01 -3.45
N GLN A 25 4.01 26.97 -4.28
CA GLN A 25 3.10 26.94 -5.45
C GLN A 25 1.71 26.41 -5.12
N TYR A 26 1.51 25.85 -3.92
CA TYR A 26 0.26 25.27 -3.48
C TYR A 26 -0.66 26.39 -2.95
N ASN A 27 -1.72 26.66 -3.69
CA ASN A 27 -2.78 27.56 -3.24
C ASN A 27 -3.91 26.75 -2.61
N PRO A 28 -4.13 26.83 -1.29
CA PRO A 28 -5.18 26.08 -0.61
C PRO A 28 -6.59 26.63 -0.88
N ASP A 29 -6.75 27.62 -1.78
CA ASP A 29 -8.07 28.14 -2.13
C ASP A 29 -8.86 27.09 -2.92
N PRO A 30 -9.96 26.56 -2.36
CA PRO A 30 -10.79 25.56 -3.04
C PRO A 30 -11.35 26.05 -4.38
N GLN A 31 -11.57 27.36 -4.53
CA GLN A 31 -12.10 27.94 -5.77
C GLN A 31 -11.08 27.87 -6.92
N ALA A 32 -9.79 27.82 -6.59
CA ALA A 32 -8.73 27.71 -7.59
C ALA A 32 -8.60 26.29 -8.18
N TYR A 33 -9.02 25.26 -7.44
CA TYR A 33 -8.83 23.85 -7.82
C TYR A 33 -10.11 23.08 -8.12
N GLY A 34 -11.26 23.73 -8.06
CA GLY A 34 -12.56 23.09 -8.26
C GLY A 34 -13.11 22.41 -6.99
N PRO A 35 -14.08 21.51 -7.13
CA PRO A 35 -14.71 20.87 -5.99
C PRO A 35 -13.74 19.96 -5.23
N TRP A 36 -13.95 19.84 -3.91
CA TRP A 36 -13.20 18.93 -3.05
C TRP A 36 -13.38 17.47 -3.50
N ALA A 37 -12.28 16.74 -3.57
CA ALA A 37 -12.33 15.29 -3.81
C ALA A 37 -12.82 14.52 -2.57
N LEU A 38 -12.54 15.07 -1.37
CA LEU A 38 -13.00 14.60 -0.06
C LEU A 38 -13.24 15.83 0.81
N GLU A 39 -14.37 15.88 1.50
CA GLU A 39 -14.76 16.96 2.39
C GLU A 39 -15.33 16.38 3.69
N ASP A 40 -14.84 16.90 4.84
CA ASP A 40 -15.28 16.53 6.18
C ASP A 40 -15.30 15.03 6.49
N VAL A 41 -14.27 14.31 6.03
CA VAL A 41 -14.09 12.89 6.33
C VAL A 41 -13.32 12.74 7.64
N SER A 42 -13.93 12.07 8.63
CA SER A 42 -13.30 11.76 9.91
C SER A 42 -13.65 10.34 10.32
N PHE A 43 -12.65 9.55 10.67
CA PHE A 43 -12.81 8.20 11.21
C PHE A 43 -11.58 7.80 12.01
N GLU A 44 -11.73 6.79 12.82
CA GLU A 44 -10.67 6.16 13.60
C GLU A 44 -10.72 4.65 13.36
N VAL A 45 -9.55 4.02 13.23
CA VAL A 45 -9.42 2.56 13.12
C VAL A 45 -8.49 2.10 14.23
N LYS A 46 -8.97 1.18 15.05
CA LYS A 46 -8.20 0.62 16.15
C LYS A 46 -7.24 -0.46 15.65
N LYS A 47 -6.18 -0.68 16.41
CA LYS A 47 -5.24 -1.77 16.11
C LYS A 47 -5.98 -3.12 16.05
N GLY A 48 -5.77 -3.86 14.96
CA GLY A 48 -6.40 -5.15 14.70
C GLY A 48 -7.83 -5.07 14.16
N GLU A 49 -8.35 -3.86 13.90
CA GLU A 49 -9.67 -3.67 13.30
C GLU A 49 -9.59 -3.73 11.77
N SER A 50 -10.62 -4.31 11.15
CA SER A 50 -10.79 -4.32 9.70
C SER A 50 -11.89 -3.36 9.29
N LEU A 51 -11.52 -2.27 8.60
CA LEU A 51 -12.47 -1.26 8.12
C LEU A 51 -12.66 -1.37 6.61
N GLY A 52 -13.91 -1.53 6.18
CA GLY A 52 -14.30 -1.54 4.79
C GLY A 52 -14.85 -0.19 4.32
N ILE A 53 -14.30 0.34 3.23
CA ILE A 53 -14.75 1.59 2.61
C ILE A 53 -15.37 1.29 1.26
N VAL A 54 -16.70 1.48 1.18
CA VAL A 54 -17.49 1.17 -0.03
C VAL A 54 -17.97 2.46 -0.67
N GLY A 55 -17.94 2.50 -1.99
CA GLY A 55 -18.48 3.65 -2.72
C GLY A 55 -18.39 3.48 -4.23
N LYS A 56 -19.19 4.26 -4.95
CA LYS A 56 -19.16 4.27 -6.42
C LYS A 56 -17.83 4.77 -6.97
N ASN A 57 -17.57 4.51 -8.26
CA ASN A 57 -16.43 5.10 -8.95
C ASN A 57 -16.53 6.64 -8.92
N GLY A 58 -15.42 7.31 -8.64
CA GLY A 58 -15.37 8.77 -8.46
C GLY A 58 -15.76 9.28 -7.08
N ALA A 59 -16.09 8.43 -6.10
CA ALA A 59 -16.46 8.85 -4.73
C ALA A 59 -15.26 9.27 -3.86
N GLY A 60 -14.05 9.35 -4.40
CA GLY A 60 -12.87 9.78 -3.66
C GLY A 60 -12.08 8.65 -2.97
N LYS A 61 -12.47 7.37 -3.12
CA LYS A 61 -11.84 6.22 -2.45
C LYS A 61 -10.32 6.15 -2.69
N SER A 62 -9.89 6.18 -3.94
CA SER A 62 -8.46 6.14 -4.30
C SER A 62 -7.71 7.41 -3.85
N THR A 63 -8.40 8.55 -3.76
CA THR A 63 -7.84 9.78 -3.17
C THR A 63 -7.59 9.58 -1.69
N LEU A 64 -8.53 9.01 -0.95
CA LEU A 64 -8.38 8.69 0.47
C LEU A 64 -7.19 7.75 0.70
N LEU A 65 -7.09 6.68 -0.08
CA LEU A 65 -5.94 5.76 0.00
C LEU A 65 -4.61 6.45 -0.25
N LYS A 66 -4.51 7.33 -1.27
CA LYS A 66 -3.30 8.10 -1.57
C LYS A 66 -2.91 9.07 -0.45
N LEU A 67 -3.90 9.67 0.21
CA LEU A 67 -3.69 10.53 1.38
C LEU A 67 -3.16 9.71 2.56
N LEU A 68 -3.79 8.57 2.87
CA LEU A 68 -3.36 7.67 3.94
C LEU A 68 -1.96 7.10 3.66
N ALA A 69 -1.68 6.70 2.43
CA ALA A 69 -0.36 6.20 2.01
C ALA A 69 0.74 7.28 1.97
N GLY A 70 0.40 8.55 2.23
CA GLY A 70 1.36 9.65 2.16
C GLY A 70 1.84 10.00 0.74
N VAL A 71 1.20 9.43 -0.30
CA VAL A 71 1.51 9.72 -1.71
C VAL A 71 1.07 11.13 -2.10
N SER A 72 -0.01 11.62 -1.48
CA SER A 72 -0.51 12.97 -1.69
C SER A 72 -0.70 13.66 -0.33
N PRO A 73 -0.33 14.94 -0.19
CA PRO A 73 -0.58 15.69 1.03
C PRO A 73 -2.07 16.06 1.15
N GLN A 74 -2.59 16.07 2.38
CA GLN A 74 -3.91 16.61 2.66
C GLN A 74 -3.90 18.15 2.55
N THR A 75 -4.99 18.71 2.04
CA THR A 75 -5.17 20.18 1.95
C THR A 75 -5.51 20.77 3.31
N ARG A 76 -6.32 20.09 4.11
CA ARG A 76 -6.76 20.45 5.46
C ARG A 76 -6.90 19.21 6.32
N GLY A 77 -6.97 19.39 7.65
CA GLY A 77 -7.11 18.30 8.60
C GLY A 77 -5.78 17.65 8.97
N SER A 78 -5.86 16.49 9.64
CA SER A 78 -4.70 15.73 10.11
C SER A 78 -4.92 14.25 9.85
N ILE A 79 -3.83 13.53 9.61
CA ILE A 79 -3.79 12.07 9.52
C ILE A 79 -2.74 11.60 10.53
N GLU A 80 -3.15 10.74 11.44
CA GLU A 80 -2.25 10.13 12.44
C GLU A 80 -2.23 8.63 12.21
N ILE A 81 -1.04 8.06 12.06
CA ILE A 81 -0.85 6.63 11.81
C ILE A 81 0.22 6.12 12.77
N THR A 82 -0.10 5.04 13.48
CA THR A 82 0.83 4.39 14.42
C THR A 82 1.12 2.98 13.95
N GLY A 83 2.38 2.71 13.63
CA GLY A 83 2.83 1.41 13.10
C GLY A 83 3.30 1.49 11.66
N ARG A 84 3.79 0.34 11.15
CA ARG A 84 4.23 0.19 9.76
C ARG A 84 3.02 -0.06 8.87
N MET A 85 2.75 0.89 7.98
CA MET A 85 1.66 0.79 7.02
C MET A 85 2.18 0.36 5.66
N PHE A 86 1.52 -0.64 5.09
CA PHE A 86 1.78 -1.13 3.76
C PHE A 86 0.63 -0.77 2.81
N PRO A 87 0.82 0.16 1.87
CA PRO A 87 -0.18 0.44 0.86
C PRO A 87 -0.08 -0.57 -0.29
N MET A 88 -1.10 -1.41 -0.45
CA MET A 88 -1.25 -2.30 -1.59
C MET A 88 -1.89 -1.58 -2.79
N ILE A 89 -1.58 -0.30 -2.95
CA ILE A 89 -2.04 0.54 -4.04
C ILE A 89 -1.01 0.42 -5.16
N GLU A 90 -1.46 0.02 -6.37
CA GLU A 90 -0.56 -0.10 -7.52
C GLU A 90 0.70 -0.97 -7.22
N LEU A 91 0.49 -2.22 -6.79
CA LEU A 91 1.53 -3.17 -6.36
C LEU A 91 2.76 -3.26 -7.29
N ALA A 92 2.61 -2.92 -8.57
CA ALA A 92 3.70 -2.89 -9.54
C ALA A 92 4.45 -1.55 -9.61
N ALA A 93 3.92 -0.46 -9.03
CA ALA A 93 4.48 0.88 -9.20
C ALA A 93 5.86 1.06 -8.54
N GLY A 94 6.15 0.28 -7.50
CA GLY A 94 7.46 0.29 -6.83
C GLY A 94 8.52 -0.59 -7.47
N MET A 95 8.19 -1.35 -8.53
CA MET A 95 9.11 -2.29 -9.15
C MET A 95 10.00 -1.62 -10.20
N HIS A 96 11.28 -1.97 -10.20
CA HIS A 96 12.21 -1.54 -11.23
C HIS A 96 12.20 -2.54 -12.39
N ARG A 97 11.93 -2.08 -13.60
CA ARG A 97 11.68 -2.92 -14.77
C ARG A 97 12.88 -3.79 -15.19
N ASP A 98 14.09 -3.27 -15.02
CA ASP A 98 15.31 -3.95 -15.46
C ASP A 98 15.86 -4.94 -14.43
N LEU A 99 15.37 -4.87 -13.18
CA LEU A 99 15.73 -5.80 -12.14
C LEU A 99 14.91 -7.09 -12.25
N SER A 100 15.50 -8.20 -11.82
CA SER A 100 14.83 -9.50 -11.67
C SER A 100 13.71 -9.47 -10.62
N GLY A 101 12.87 -10.48 -10.59
CA GLY A 101 11.86 -10.64 -9.55
C GLY A 101 12.48 -10.69 -8.14
N ARG A 102 13.58 -11.44 -7.96
CA ARG A 102 14.30 -11.54 -6.67
C ARG A 102 14.87 -10.19 -6.22
N GLU A 103 15.44 -9.42 -7.14
CA GLU A 103 15.94 -8.08 -6.84
C GLU A 103 14.81 -7.12 -6.50
N ASN A 104 13.66 -7.25 -7.17
CA ASN A 104 12.47 -6.45 -6.86
C ASN A 104 11.85 -6.81 -5.50
N ILE A 105 11.88 -8.07 -5.05
CA ILE A 105 11.51 -8.44 -3.68
C ILE A 105 12.34 -7.65 -2.67
N LYS A 106 13.65 -7.60 -2.83
CA LYS A 106 14.56 -6.85 -1.96
C LYS A 106 14.32 -5.34 -2.04
N LEU A 107 14.13 -4.82 -3.26
CA LEU A 107 13.86 -3.40 -3.50
C LEU A 107 12.57 -2.96 -2.79
N LEU A 108 11.48 -3.71 -2.97
CA LEU A 108 10.21 -3.42 -2.34
C LEU A 108 10.32 -3.47 -0.81
N GLY A 109 11.00 -4.47 -0.26
CA GLY A 109 11.26 -4.55 1.17
C GLY A 109 12.04 -3.33 1.70
N ALA A 110 13.10 -2.92 1.00
CA ALA A 110 13.90 -1.76 1.37
C ALA A 110 13.10 -0.45 1.33
N VAL A 111 12.25 -0.26 0.30
CA VAL A 111 11.33 0.89 0.20
C VAL A 111 10.36 0.93 1.38
N MET A 112 9.98 -0.22 1.91
CA MET A 112 9.08 -0.36 3.07
C MET A 112 9.80 -0.25 4.41
N GLY A 113 11.13 -0.05 4.41
CA GLY A 113 11.93 0.11 5.61
C GLY A 113 12.35 -1.20 6.28
N PHE A 114 12.27 -2.33 5.58
CA PHE A 114 12.85 -3.60 6.04
C PHE A 114 14.36 -3.61 5.77
N ASP A 115 15.12 -4.12 6.73
CA ASP A 115 16.54 -4.33 6.54
C ASP A 115 16.84 -5.58 5.70
N GLU A 116 18.11 -5.73 5.31
CA GLU A 116 18.52 -6.84 4.44
C GLU A 116 18.29 -8.20 5.08
N GLN A 117 18.52 -8.33 6.39
CA GLN A 117 18.33 -9.59 7.11
C GLN A 117 16.86 -10.00 7.17
N GLN A 118 15.99 -9.05 7.49
CA GLN A 118 14.55 -9.26 7.51
C GLN A 118 14.05 -9.75 6.13
N MET A 119 14.56 -9.14 5.05
CA MET A 119 14.16 -9.55 3.70
C MET A 119 14.77 -10.88 3.29
N GLN A 120 16.00 -11.23 3.73
CA GLN A 120 16.58 -12.56 3.51
C GLN A 120 15.72 -13.66 4.15
N ASP A 121 15.24 -13.43 5.36
CA ASP A 121 14.43 -14.39 6.11
C ASP A 121 13.03 -14.57 5.46
N LYS A 122 12.46 -13.51 4.89
CA LYS A 122 11.12 -13.52 4.25
C LYS A 122 11.13 -13.94 2.78
N THR A 123 12.25 -13.78 2.09
CA THR A 123 12.35 -14.05 0.64
C THR A 123 11.88 -15.45 0.27
N PRO A 124 12.27 -16.55 0.96
CA PRO A 124 11.81 -17.89 0.59
C PRO A 124 10.28 -18.03 0.65
N GLU A 125 9.63 -17.46 1.66
CA GLU A 125 8.17 -17.47 1.80
C GLU A 125 7.49 -16.68 0.68
N ILE A 126 8.05 -15.51 0.33
CA ILE A 126 7.55 -14.66 -0.76
C ILE A 126 7.67 -15.40 -2.10
N GLU A 127 8.79 -16.05 -2.37
CA GLU A 127 9.04 -16.80 -3.60
C GLU A 127 8.05 -17.97 -3.75
N ASP A 128 7.89 -18.77 -2.69
CA ASP A 128 6.95 -19.88 -2.65
C ASP A 128 5.50 -19.39 -2.82
N PHE A 129 5.15 -18.32 -2.13
CA PHE A 129 3.81 -17.74 -2.25
C PHE A 129 3.52 -17.24 -3.66
N SER A 130 4.49 -16.62 -4.33
CA SER A 130 4.34 -16.06 -5.66
C SER A 130 4.10 -17.11 -6.75
N GLU A 131 4.61 -18.32 -6.58
CA GLU A 131 4.56 -19.43 -7.56
C GLU A 131 5.14 -19.03 -8.93
N LEU A 132 6.09 -18.09 -8.95
CA LEU A 132 6.70 -17.62 -10.19
C LEU A 132 7.90 -18.48 -10.64
N GLY A 133 8.47 -19.31 -9.74
CA GLY A 133 9.56 -20.23 -10.06
C GLY A 133 10.73 -19.55 -10.78
N ASP A 134 11.17 -20.12 -11.90
CA ASP A 134 12.31 -19.61 -12.67
C ASP A 134 12.10 -18.19 -13.25
N TRP A 135 10.87 -17.68 -13.25
CA TRP A 135 10.62 -16.31 -13.66
C TRP A 135 11.23 -15.30 -12.69
N LEU A 136 11.42 -15.66 -11.42
CA LEU A 136 12.03 -14.80 -10.42
C LEU A 136 13.45 -14.35 -10.77
N ASP A 137 14.16 -15.11 -11.61
CA ASP A 137 15.49 -14.76 -12.10
C ASP A 137 15.49 -13.91 -13.37
N ARG A 138 14.29 -13.59 -13.88
CA ARG A 138 14.11 -12.78 -15.09
C ARG A 138 13.73 -11.34 -14.75
N PRO A 139 14.13 -10.36 -15.58
CA PRO A 139 13.76 -8.96 -15.37
C PRO A 139 12.25 -8.74 -15.53
N ILE A 140 11.72 -7.81 -14.72
CA ILE A 140 10.28 -7.51 -14.61
C ILE A 140 9.65 -7.07 -15.94
N TRP A 141 10.42 -6.45 -16.85
CA TRP A 141 9.88 -6.07 -18.16
C TRP A 141 9.42 -7.27 -19.01
N LYS A 142 9.83 -8.50 -18.68
CA LYS A 142 9.35 -9.75 -19.30
C LYS A 142 8.08 -10.30 -18.66
N TYR A 143 7.63 -9.73 -17.54
CA TYR A 143 6.47 -10.21 -16.83
C TYR A 143 5.18 -9.68 -17.44
N SER A 144 4.13 -10.51 -17.45
CA SER A 144 2.77 -10.01 -17.65
C SER A 144 2.33 -9.12 -16.48
N SER A 145 1.31 -8.30 -16.68
CA SER A 145 0.71 -7.51 -15.59
C SER A 145 0.23 -8.38 -14.43
N GLY A 146 -0.32 -9.55 -14.72
CA GLY A 146 -0.72 -10.53 -13.72
C GLY A 146 0.47 -11.08 -12.91
N MET A 147 1.62 -11.35 -13.54
CA MET A 147 2.84 -11.80 -12.84
C MET A 147 3.41 -10.69 -11.95
N GLN A 148 3.42 -9.44 -12.43
CA GLN A 148 3.86 -8.30 -11.63
C GLN A 148 2.96 -8.11 -10.39
N ALA A 149 1.66 -8.14 -10.60
CA ALA A 149 0.71 -8.02 -9.51
C ALA A 149 0.81 -9.20 -8.51
N ARG A 150 1.03 -10.43 -9.01
CA ARG A 150 1.28 -11.62 -8.19
C ARG A 150 2.52 -11.46 -7.32
N LEU A 151 3.63 -10.98 -7.89
CA LEU A 151 4.86 -10.71 -7.14
C LEU A 151 4.65 -9.63 -6.07
N GLY A 152 4.06 -8.49 -6.45
CA GLY A 152 3.80 -7.39 -5.52
C GLY A 152 2.90 -7.80 -4.37
N PHE A 153 1.84 -8.54 -4.65
CA PHE A 153 0.96 -9.08 -3.61
C PHE A 153 1.70 -10.06 -2.68
N SER A 154 2.54 -10.93 -3.24
CA SER A 154 3.32 -11.90 -2.46
C SER A 154 4.28 -11.21 -1.49
N VAL A 155 4.90 -10.11 -1.89
CA VAL A 155 5.70 -9.29 -0.98
C VAL A 155 4.80 -8.69 0.11
N ALA A 156 3.70 -8.05 -0.29
CA ALA A 156 2.80 -7.33 0.59
C ALA A 156 2.27 -8.16 1.77
N VAL A 157 1.89 -9.41 1.52
CA VAL A 157 1.25 -10.27 2.52
C VAL A 157 2.22 -11.12 3.35
N ASN A 158 3.50 -11.12 2.99
CA ASN A 158 4.52 -11.89 3.70
C ASN A 158 5.52 -10.99 4.46
N VAL A 159 5.42 -9.68 4.33
CA VAL A 159 6.15 -8.74 5.19
C VAL A 159 5.36 -8.43 6.46
N ASP A 160 6.08 -8.10 7.54
CA ASP A 160 5.46 -7.81 8.83
C ASP A 160 4.95 -6.35 8.84
N ALA A 161 3.74 -6.14 8.34
CA ALA A 161 3.03 -4.87 8.40
C ALA A 161 2.08 -4.83 9.59
N ASP A 162 1.96 -3.66 10.25
CA ASP A 162 0.96 -3.42 11.30
C ASP A 162 -0.40 -3.03 10.68
N ILE A 163 -0.35 -2.38 9.51
CA ILE A 163 -1.52 -1.86 8.80
C ILE A 163 -1.41 -2.16 7.30
N LEU A 164 -2.45 -2.74 6.73
CA LEU A 164 -2.58 -2.96 5.29
C LEU A 164 -3.63 -2.01 4.70
N LEU A 165 -3.24 -1.24 3.68
CA LEU A 165 -4.19 -0.48 2.86
C LEU A 165 -4.39 -1.25 1.55
N ILE A 166 -5.61 -1.73 1.32
CA ILE A 166 -5.93 -2.55 0.18
C ILE A 166 -6.91 -1.81 -0.72
N ASP A 167 -6.49 -1.54 -1.95
CA ASP A 167 -7.38 -1.13 -3.02
C ASP A 167 -7.87 -2.40 -3.73
N GLU A 168 -9.02 -2.43 -4.29
CA GLU A 168 -9.69 -3.41 -5.13
C GLU A 168 -8.83 -4.57 -5.78
N VAL A 169 -7.55 -4.62 -5.48
CA VAL A 169 -6.48 -5.42 -6.11
C VAL A 169 -6.56 -6.94 -5.79
N LEU A 170 -7.56 -7.41 -5.02
CA LEU A 170 -7.71 -8.84 -4.71
C LEU A 170 -8.05 -9.72 -5.93
N SER A 171 -8.28 -9.10 -7.10
CA SER A 171 -8.51 -9.79 -8.39
C SER A 171 -7.21 -10.12 -9.12
N VAL A 172 -6.11 -10.35 -8.40
CA VAL A 172 -4.77 -10.64 -8.96
C VAL A 172 -4.63 -12.10 -9.36
N GLY A 173 -4.08 -12.33 -10.54
CA GLY A 173 -3.73 -13.68 -11.01
C GLY A 173 -4.94 -14.52 -11.43
N ASP A 174 -4.76 -15.83 -11.43
CA ASP A 174 -5.82 -16.78 -11.71
C ASP A 174 -6.69 -17.11 -10.47
N VAL A 175 -7.77 -17.85 -10.68
CA VAL A 175 -8.74 -18.20 -9.62
C VAL A 175 -8.08 -18.90 -8.41
N ASN A 176 -7.06 -19.74 -8.64
CA ASN A 176 -6.39 -20.46 -7.56
C ASN A 176 -5.53 -19.51 -6.72
N PHE A 177 -4.80 -18.61 -7.38
CA PHE A 177 -4.02 -17.61 -6.70
C PHE A 177 -4.91 -16.62 -5.93
N GLN A 178 -6.05 -16.22 -6.47
CA GLN A 178 -7.03 -15.39 -5.77
C GLN A 178 -7.54 -16.06 -4.47
N LYS A 179 -7.82 -17.37 -4.50
CA LYS A 179 -8.20 -18.11 -3.28
C LYS A 179 -7.06 -18.12 -2.25
N LYS A 180 -5.82 -18.30 -2.70
CA LYS A 180 -4.62 -18.26 -1.84
C LYS A 180 -4.44 -16.87 -1.20
N CYS A 181 -4.65 -15.82 -1.98
CA CYS A 181 -4.62 -14.44 -1.50
C CYS A 181 -5.68 -14.19 -0.41
N LEU A 182 -6.93 -14.60 -0.65
CA LEU A 182 -8.01 -14.44 0.32
C LEU A 182 -7.72 -15.20 1.62
N ALA A 183 -7.27 -16.46 1.54
CA ALA A 183 -6.92 -17.24 2.73
C ALA A 183 -5.76 -16.59 3.53
N LYS A 184 -4.77 -16.02 2.84
CA LYS A 184 -3.67 -15.31 3.51
C LYS A 184 -4.18 -14.02 4.18
N MET A 185 -5.12 -13.31 3.55
CA MET A 185 -5.74 -12.12 4.13
C MET A 185 -6.56 -12.45 5.38
N ASP A 186 -7.37 -13.52 5.33
CA ASP A 186 -8.12 -13.99 6.49
C ASP A 186 -7.17 -14.26 7.67
N ASN A 187 -6.04 -14.96 7.42
CA ASN A 187 -5.03 -15.23 8.45
C ASN A 187 -4.37 -13.95 9.00
N LEU A 188 -4.15 -12.92 8.17
CA LEU A 188 -3.57 -11.66 8.61
C LEU A 188 -4.54 -10.88 9.51
N VAL A 189 -5.83 -10.85 9.16
CA VAL A 189 -6.89 -10.29 10.00
C VAL A 189 -6.95 -11.02 11.34
N ASP A 190 -7.01 -12.35 11.32
CA ASP A 190 -7.06 -13.19 12.54
C ASP A 190 -5.81 -13.00 13.43
N SER A 191 -4.66 -12.67 12.84
CA SER A 191 -3.43 -12.38 13.58
C SER A 191 -3.37 -10.96 14.18
N GLY A 192 -4.40 -10.14 13.94
CA GLY A 192 -4.52 -8.79 14.51
C GLY A 192 -3.83 -7.70 13.69
N VAL A 193 -3.57 -7.93 12.41
CA VAL A 193 -3.15 -6.88 11.47
C VAL A 193 -4.35 -5.96 11.19
N THR A 194 -4.12 -4.65 11.25
CA THR A 194 -5.16 -3.66 10.92
C THR A 194 -5.34 -3.59 9.41
N VAL A 195 -6.57 -3.67 8.92
CA VAL A 195 -6.85 -3.67 7.48
C VAL A 195 -7.80 -2.54 7.11
N LEU A 196 -7.40 -1.72 6.15
CA LEU A 196 -8.31 -0.81 5.46
C LEU A 196 -8.52 -1.33 4.05
N PHE A 197 -9.72 -1.79 3.78
CA PHE A 197 -10.10 -2.34 2.49
C PHE A 197 -11.04 -1.39 1.74
N VAL A 198 -10.64 -0.99 0.54
CA VAL A 198 -11.44 -0.11 -0.31
C VAL A 198 -11.92 -0.89 -1.51
N SER A 199 -13.23 -0.93 -1.73
CA SER A 199 -13.81 -1.62 -2.87
C SER A 199 -15.09 -0.95 -3.36
N HIS A 200 -15.44 -1.20 -4.62
CA HIS A 200 -16.77 -0.91 -5.13
C HIS A 200 -17.72 -2.11 -4.94
N ASN A 201 -17.23 -3.27 -4.52
CA ASN A 201 -18.00 -4.48 -4.29
C ASN A 201 -18.29 -4.67 -2.78
N PRO A 202 -19.54 -4.41 -2.33
CA PRO A 202 -19.90 -4.56 -0.93
C PRO A 202 -19.69 -5.96 -0.37
N TYR A 203 -19.91 -7.00 -1.17
CA TYR A 203 -19.74 -8.40 -0.72
C TYR A 203 -18.28 -8.74 -0.39
N ALA A 204 -17.34 -8.16 -1.12
CA ALA A 204 -15.91 -8.37 -0.83
C ALA A 204 -15.51 -7.68 0.48
N VAL A 205 -16.11 -6.53 0.77
CA VAL A 205 -15.90 -5.79 2.02
C VAL A 205 -16.52 -6.54 3.20
N GLU A 206 -17.79 -6.93 3.09
CA GLU A 206 -18.53 -7.68 4.12
C GLU A 206 -17.83 -8.99 4.53
N ARG A 207 -17.10 -9.59 3.60
CA ARG A 207 -16.34 -10.81 3.87
C ARG A 207 -15.06 -10.58 4.69
N LEU A 208 -14.37 -9.44 4.48
CA LEU A 208 -13.02 -9.19 5.01
C LEU A 208 -13.00 -8.18 6.16
N CYS A 209 -14.09 -7.48 6.40
CA CYS A 209 -14.14 -6.38 7.34
C CYS A 209 -15.27 -6.57 8.36
N ASP A 210 -14.97 -6.20 9.61
CA ASP A 210 -15.92 -6.24 10.73
C ASP A 210 -16.85 -5.02 10.73
N ASN A 211 -16.44 -3.92 10.06
CA ASN A 211 -17.12 -2.62 9.98
C ASN A 211 -17.06 -2.01 8.58
#